data_cba6cd117d686692a4f9d9c85099bdee
#
_entry.id   cba6cd117d686692a4f9d9c85099bdee
#
_cell.length_a   1.000
_cell.length_b   1.000
_cell.length_c   1.000
_cell.angle_alpha   90.00
_cell.angle_beta   90.00
_cell.angle_gamma   90.00
#
_symmetry.space_group_name_H-M   'P 1'
#
loop_
_entity.id
_entity.type
_entity.pdbx_description
1 polymer ?
#
loop_
_entity_poly.entity_id
_entity_poly.type
_entity_poly.pdbx_seq_one_letter_code
_entity_poly.pdbx_strand_id
1 'polypeptide(L)'
;MKDTIWIKKGRFTPLAVVLMFAFPLVTALICLCFGRMSVPIGEVLTALRTALTGESTSNVQNYSIVINLRLPRILTAIIVGAGLSCAGNAYQSLFSNPLATPDILGVTSGTCVGAILAIILSCSILETQLIALVFGLISVCFTLKVAGKSDGRSMVYLVLAGTIASSLFNALGSLLKYTADPQDKLPEITYWLLGSFTSASFQKILIGCPLIVAGIIIIYLLRWRLNILSLSDDEARASGINIKQTRMLFIVASTLITASAVSMCGQVGWIGLLIPHASRMLVGSNNRYVVPLSLSLGASFMILIDTLSRSISIIELPLSILTAIIGAPAFISLLNKTRSNLQ
;
A
#
# COMPACT_ATOMS: atom_id res chain seq x y z
N MET A 1 11.83 -12.39 -25.30
CA MET A 1 12.20 -12.11 -23.89
C MET A 1 13.43 -12.95 -23.59
N LYS A 2 14.57 -12.33 -23.18
CA LYS A 2 15.76 -13.11 -22.80
C LYS A 2 15.47 -13.89 -21.52
N ASP A 3 15.88 -15.16 -21.48
CA ASP A 3 15.80 -15.98 -20.27
C ASP A 3 16.61 -15.30 -19.15
N THR A 4 16.02 -15.15 -17.99
CA THR A 4 16.62 -14.56 -16.79
C THR A 4 16.49 -15.55 -15.63
N ILE A 5 17.16 -15.27 -14.50
CA ILE A 5 17.00 -16.06 -13.26
C ILE A 5 15.52 -16.09 -12.83
N TRP A 6 14.77 -15.04 -13.11
CA TRP A 6 13.36 -14.89 -12.72
C TRP A 6 12.40 -15.59 -13.68
N ILE A 7 12.68 -15.53 -15.00
CA ILE A 7 11.74 -15.95 -16.04
C ILE A 7 12.49 -16.83 -17.05
N LYS A 8 11.96 -18.02 -17.31
CA LYS A 8 12.44 -18.97 -18.31
C LYS A 8 11.26 -19.49 -19.14
N LYS A 9 11.39 -19.49 -20.46
CA LYS A 9 10.33 -19.93 -21.39
C LYS A 9 8.96 -19.27 -21.13
N GLY A 10 8.93 -17.96 -20.76
CA GLY A 10 7.68 -17.23 -20.51
C GLY A 10 6.95 -17.63 -19.21
N ARG A 11 7.62 -18.28 -18.26
CA ARG A 11 7.08 -18.62 -16.93
C ARG A 11 8.09 -18.26 -15.85
N PHE A 12 7.60 -18.01 -14.63
CA PHE A 12 8.49 -17.90 -13.48
C PHE A 12 9.27 -19.19 -13.30
N THR A 13 10.56 -19.07 -12.97
CA THR A 13 11.35 -20.22 -12.54
C THR A 13 10.86 -20.69 -11.17
N PRO A 14 10.97 -22.01 -10.83
CA PRO A 14 10.62 -22.49 -9.50
C PRO A 14 11.35 -21.73 -8.40
N LEU A 15 12.62 -21.39 -8.63
CA LEU A 15 13.42 -20.58 -7.69
C LEU A 15 12.80 -19.20 -7.48
N ALA A 16 12.37 -18.52 -8.54
CA ALA A 16 11.72 -17.20 -8.42
C ALA A 16 10.44 -17.27 -7.60
N VAL A 17 9.62 -18.32 -7.80
CA VAL A 17 8.40 -18.53 -7.01
C VAL A 17 8.75 -18.73 -5.53
N VAL A 18 9.71 -19.60 -5.22
CA VAL A 18 10.17 -19.83 -3.84
C VAL A 18 10.67 -18.52 -3.23
N LEU A 19 11.51 -17.77 -3.93
CA LEU A 19 12.04 -16.49 -3.43
C LEU A 19 10.93 -15.46 -3.17
N MET A 20 9.91 -15.37 -4.03
CA MET A 20 8.79 -14.43 -3.82
C MET A 20 7.99 -14.73 -2.54
N PHE A 21 7.86 -15.97 -2.12
CA PHE A 21 7.21 -16.31 -0.86
C PHE A 21 8.17 -16.31 0.33
N ALA A 22 9.38 -16.79 0.13
CA ALA A 22 10.39 -16.88 1.19
C ALA A 22 10.85 -15.48 1.65
N PHE A 23 11.01 -14.54 0.74
CA PHE A 23 11.55 -13.21 1.06
C PHE A 23 10.70 -12.46 2.09
N PRO A 24 9.37 -12.25 1.92
CA PRO A 24 8.55 -11.61 2.94
C PRO A 24 8.44 -12.45 4.21
N LEU A 25 8.40 -13.79 4.12
CA LEU A 25 8.33 -14.67 5.29
C LEU A 25 9.59 -14.58 6.14
N VAL A 26 10.77 -14.71 5.52
CA VAL A 26 12.06 -14.59 6.21
C VAL A 26 12.23 -13.20 6.80
N THR A 27 11.87 -12.14 6.04
CA THR A 27 11.90 -10.77 6.54
C THR A 27 10.99 -10.62 7.76
N ALA A 28 9.78 -11.17 7.73
CA ALA A 28 8.85 -11.13 8.85
C ALA A 28 9.41 -11.85 10.09
N LEU A 29 9.96 -13.06 9.94
CA LEU A 29 10.54 -13.82 11.04
C LEU A 29 11.75 -13.09 11.66
N ILE A 30 12.64 -12.54 10.83
CA ILE A 30 13.77 -11.75 11.32
C ILE A 30 13.24 -10.52 12.07
N CYS A 31 12.30 -9.77 11.50
CA CYS A 31 11.77 -8.56 12.08
C CYS A 31 10.91 -8.79 13.34
N LEU A 32 10.39 -9.99 13.56
CA LEU A 32 9.79 -10.38 14.84
C LEU A 32 10.83 -10.41 15.98
N CYS A 33 12.10 -10.68 15.70
CA CYS A 33 13.17 -10.67 16.72
C CYS A 33 13.59 -9.25 17.10
N PHE A 34 13.52 -8.29 16.16
CA PHE A 34 14.01 -6.93 16.35
C PHE A 34 12.94 -5.95 16.82
N GLY A 35 13.34 -4.97 17.63
CA GLY A 35 12.51 -3.90 18.17
C GLY A 35 13.24 -3.27 19.35
N ARG A 36 12.57 -2.42 20.14
CA ARG A 36 13.17 -1.81 21.36
C ARG A 36 13.72 -2.85 22.35
N MET A 37 13.06 -3.99 22.44
CA MET A 37 13.55 -5.17 23.15
C MET A 37 13.87 -6.24 22.12
N SER A 38 15.07 -6.79 22.13
CA SER A 38 15.42 -7.96 21.31
C SER A 38 14.78 -9.21 21.92
N VAL A 39 14.12 -10.02 21.10
CA VAL A 39 13.59 -11.33 21.49
C VAL A 39 14.35 -12.39 20.72
N PRO A 40 15.00 -13.35 21.38
CA PRO A 40 15.70 -14.43 20.70
C PRO A 40 14.79 -15.23 19.78
N ILE A 41 15.32 -15.69 18.64
CA ILE A 41 14.53 -16.40 17.63
C ILE A 41 13.85 -17.67 18.20
N GLY A 42 14.49 -18.37 19.13
CA GLY A 42 13.91 -19.53 19.81
C GLY A 42 12.64 -19.18 20.59
N GLU A 43 12.61 -18.03 21.26
CA GLU A 43 11.42 -17.54 21.97
C GLU A 43 10.33 -17.04 21.04
N VAL A 44 10.71 -16.42 19.91
CA VAL A 44 9.74 -16.06 18.86
C VAL A 44 9.05 -17.31 18.31
N LEU A 45 9.80 -18.35 17.98
CA LEU A 45 9.24 -19.63 17.49
C LEU A 45 8.36 -20.30 18.55
N THR A 46 8.79 -20.28 19.82
CA THR A 46 7.99 -20.80 20.94
C THR A 46 6.69 -20.02 21.09
N ALA A 47 6.73 -18.68 21.04
CA ALA A 47 5.54 -17.85 21.13
C ALA A 47 4.55 -18.12 19.98
N LEU A 48 5.05 -18.28 18.74
CA LEU A 48 4.22 -18.62 17.59
C LEU A 48 3.60 -20.03 17.72
N ARG A 49 4.39 -21.01 18.19
CA ARG A 49 3.90 -22.37 18.46
C ARG A 49 2.82 -22.35 19.53
N THR A 50 3.09 -21.69 20.67
CA THR A 50 2.12 -21.53 21.78
C THR A 50 0.82 -20.90 21.32
N ALA A 51 0.89 -19.88 20.46
CA ALA A 51 -0.32 -19.23 19.91
C ALA A 51 -1.15 -20.18 19.03
N LEU A 52 -0.52 -21.17 18.38
CA LEU A 52 -1.19 -22.14 17.52
C LEU A 52 -1.70 -23.37 18.31
N THR A 53 -0.97 -23.82 19.32
CA THR A 53 -1.29 -25.04 20.08
C THR A 53 -2.12 -24.78 21.35
N GLY A 54 -2.16 -23.53 21.83
CA GLY A 54 -2.83 -23.18 23.09
C GLY A 54 -2.08 -23.66 24.35
N GLU A 55 -0.82 -24.13 24.21
CA GLU A 55 0.02 -24.55 25.33
C GLU A 55 0.36 -23.34 26.24
N SER A 56 0.64 -23.58 27.50
CA SER A 56 1.12 -22.52 28.41
C SER A 56 2.56 -22.14 28.10
N THR A 57 2.84 -20.84 28.08
CA THR A 57 4.20 -20.34 27.86
C THR A 57 4.93 -20.07 29.18
N SER A 58 6.21 -20.38 29.23
CA SER A 58 7.08 -20.07 30.38
C SER A 58 7.44 -18.58 30.45
N ASN A 59 7.43 -17.88 29.30
CA ASN A 59 7.78 -16.46 29.21
C ASN A 59 6.60 -15.63 28.68
N VAL A 60 5.69 -15.25 29.59
CA VAL A 60 4.47 -14.48 29.28
C VAL A 60 4.81 -13.11 28.65
N GLN A 61 5.91 -12.47 29.08
CA GLN A 61 6.31 -11.16 28.57
C GLN A 61 6.71 -11.24 27.10
N ASN A 62 7.58 -12.15 26.72
CA ASN A 62 8.01 -12.31 25.33
C ASN A 62 6.88 -12.80 24.44
N TYR A 63 6.01 -13.67 24.93
CA TYR A 63 4.78 -14.06 24.24
C TYR A 63 3.91 -12.84 23.92
N SER A 64 3.63 -11.99 24.91
CA SER A 64 2.80 -10.78 24.71
C SER A 64 3.42 -9.80 23.73
N ILE A 65 4.75 -9.59 23.79
CA ILE A 65 5.47 -8.74 22.84
C ILE A 65 5.36 -9.28 21.42
N VAL A 66 5.56 -10.58 21.22
CA VAL A 66 5.55 -11.19 19.89
C VAL A 66 4.13 -11.26 19.32
N ILE A 67 3.17 -11.79 20.07
CA ILE A 67 1.83 -12.11 19.56
C ILE A 67 0.91 -10.89 19.59
N ASN A 68 0.91 -10.11 20.69
CA ASN A 68 -0.06 -9.02 20.84
C ASN A 68 0.43 -7.68 20.26
N LEU A 69 1.75 -7.46 20.19
CA LEU A 69 2.29 -6.19 19.71
C LEU A 69 2.92 -6.32 18.32
N ARG A 70 3.86 -7.27 18.11
CA ARG A 70 4.63 -7.33 16.86
C ARG A 70 3.89 -8.03 15.73
N LEU A 71 3.21 -9.12 16.01
CA LEU A 71 2.53 -9.91 14.97
C LEU A 71 1.45 -9.10 14.23
N PRO A 72 0.52 -8.38 14.92
CA PRO A 72 -0.46 -7.54 14.22
C PRO A 72 0.20 -6.45 13.36
N ARG A 73 1.30 -5.85 13.84
CA ARG A 73 2.06 -4.83 13.08
C ARG A 73 2.64 -5.41 11.80
N ILE A 74 3.32 -6.55 11.89
CA ILE A 74 3.94 -7.21 10.74
C ILE A 74 2.87 -7.66 9.75
N LEU A 75 1.76 -8.23 10.21
CA LEU A 75 0.64 -8.58 9.33
C LEU A 75 0.05 -7.35 8.62
N THR A 76 -0.14 -6.25 9.35
CA THR A 76 -0.59 -4.99 8.75
C THR A 76 0.42 -4.47 7.73
N ALA A 77 1.73 -4.51 8.03
CA ALA A 77 2.78 -4.11 7.11
C ALA A 77 2.80 -4.96 5.82
N ILE A 78 2.64 -6.28 5.94
CA ILE A 78 2.52 -7.20 4.79
C ILE A 78 1.35 -6.79 3.90
N ILE A 79 0.15 -6.65 4.49
CA ILE A 79 -1.09 -6.40 3.76
C ILE A 79 -1.07 -5.02 3.10
N VAL A 80 -0.68 -3.97 3.85
CA VAL A 80 -0.57 -2.60 3.35
C VAL A 80 0.51 -2.49 2.29
N GLY A 81 1.68 -3.07 2.52
CA GLY A 81 2.81 -3.03 1.60
C GLY A 81 2.52 -3.74 0.29
N ALA A 82 1.99 -4.96 0.34
CA ALA A 82 1.55 -5.70 -0.84
C ALA A 82 0.44 -4.94 -1.58
N GLY A 83 -0.56 -4.44 -0.86
CA GLY A 83 -1.68 -3.71 -1.43
C GLY A 83 -1.25 -2.45 -2.17
N LEU A 84 -0.56 -1.52 -1.49
CA LEU A 84 -0.17 -0.24 -2.09
C LEU A 84 0.77 -0.40 -3.28
N SER A 85 1.69 -1.38 -3.25
CA SER A 85 2.55 -1.67 -4.40
C SER A 85 1.76 -2.26 -5.58
N CYS A 86 0.78 -3.11 -5.31
CA CYS A 86 -0.12 -3.66 -6.33
C CYS A 86 -0.99 -2.58 -6.97
N ALA A 87 -1.62 -1.71 -6.16
CA ALA A 87 -2.40 -0.57 -6.61
C ALA A 87 -1.54 0.41 -7.42
N GLY A 88 -0.32 0.72 -6.95
CA GLY A 88 0.64 1.54 -7.68
C GLY A 88 0.95 1.00 -9.06
N ASN A 89 1.24 -0.30 -9.18
CA ASN A 89 1.46 -0.94 -10.48
C ASN A 89 0.24 -0.85 -11.41
N ALA A 90 -0.96 -1.04 -10.87
CA ALA A 90 -2.20 -0.92 -11.64
C ALA A 90 -2.39 0.51 -12.17
N TYR A 91 -2.17 1.55 -11.35
CA TYR A 91 -2.26 2.94 -11.77
C TYR A 91 -1.19 3.33 -12.80
N GLN A 92 0.05 2.89 -12.61
CA GLN A 92 1.13 3.15 -13.58
C GLN A 92 0.82 2.56 -14.95
N SER A 93 0.22 1.37 -14.99
CA SER A 93 -0.23 0.73 -16.24
C SER A 93 -1.47 1.39 -16.81
N LEU A 94 -2.45 1.74 -15.97
CA LEU A 94 -3.70 2.38 -16.37
C LEU A 94 -3.49 3.75 -17.02
N PHE A 95 -2.57 4.54 -16.45
CA PHE A 95 -2.25 5.88 -16.95
C PHE A 95 -1.07 5.88 -17.94
N SER A 96 -0.50 4.72 -18.25
CA SER A 96 0.72 4.58 -19.08
C SER A 96 1.83 5.54 -18.63
N ASN A 97 1.89 5.77 -17.31
CA ASN A 97 2.84 6.70 -16.69
C ASN A 97 3.52 6.05 -15.48
N PRO A 98 4.83 5.85 -15.49
CA PRO A 98 5.57 5.21 -14.40
C PRO A 98 5.55 6.02 -13.10
N LEU A 99 5.15 7.30 -13.14
CA LEU A 99 5.04 8.18 -11.99
C LEU A 99 3.62 8.23 -11.41
N ALA A 100 2.66 7.51 -11.98
CA ALA A 100 1.31 7.48 -11.47
C ALA A 100 1.26 6.77 -10.11
N THR A 101 0.59 7.39 -9.16
CA THR A 101 0.37 6.88 -7.80
C THR A 101 -1.11 6.64 -7.54
N PRO A 102 -1.47 5.79 -6.58
CA PRO A 102 -2.87 5.59 -6.19
C PRO A 102 -3.59 6.88 -5.78
N ASP A 103 -2.85 7.91 -5.40
CA ASP A 103 -3.39 9.18 -4.90
C ASP A 103 -3.94 10.11 -6.00
N ILE A 104 -3.65 9.82 -7.27
CA ILE A 104 -4.07 10.64 -8.41
C ILE A 104 -5.59 10.92 -8.43
N LEU A 105 -6.40 10.01 -7.88
CA LEU A 105 -7.86 10.18 -7.81
C LEU A 105 -8.35 10.80 -6.48
N GLY A 106 -7.44 11.27 -5.63
CA GLY A 106 -7.79 11.95 -4.37
C GLY A 106 -8.24 11.02 -3.24
N VAL A 107 -7.99 9.72 -3.36
CA VAL A 107 -8.36 8.72 -2.34
C VAL A 107 -7.80 9.07 -0.97
N THR A 108 -6.49 9.31 -0.90
CA THR A 108 -5.78 9.60 0.34
C THR A 108 -6.28 10.89 0.98
N SER A 109 -6.46 11.96 0.19
CA SER A 109 -6.99 13.24 0.69
C SER A 109 -8.38 13.08 1.31
N GLY A 110 -9.28 12.31 0.64
CA GLY A 110 -10.60 11.99 1.18
C GLY A 110 -10.51 11.19 2.48
N THR A 111 -9.71 10.12 2.51
CA THR A 111 -9.49 9.29 3.69
C THR A 111 -8.98 10.12 4.87
N CYS A 112 -8.06 11.06 4.62
CA CYS A 112 -7.54 11.96 5.65
C CYS A 112 -8.61 12.89 6.22
N VAL A 113 -9.50 13.46 5.38
CA VAL A 113 -10.62 14.28 5.88
C VAL A 113 -11.54 13.47 6.78
N GLY A 114 -11.87 12.23 6.38
CA GLY A 114 -12.67 11.34 7.22
C GLY A 114 -12.02 11.05 8.58
N ALA A 115 -10.72 10.79 8.60
CA ALA A 115 -9.98 10.55 9.84
C ALA A 115 -9.92 11.80 10.73
N ILE A 116 -9.63 12.97 10.15
CA ILE A 116 -9.61 14.23 10.88
C ILE A 116 -10.96 14.51 11.53
N LEU A 117 -12.04 14.33 10.78
CA LEU A 117 -13.41 14.50 11.29
C LEU A 117 -13.69 13.56 12.46
N ALA A 118 -13.35 12.27 12.32
CA ALA A 118 -13.54 11.26 13.35
C ALA A 118 -12.75 11.58 14.65
N ILE A 119 -11.50 12.04 14.50
CA ILE A 119 -10.66 12.45 15.65
C ILE A 119 -11.24 13.66 16.35
N ILE A 120 -11.72 14.67 15.62
CA ILE A 120 -12.38 15.85 16.21
C ILE A 120 -13.63 15.44 16.98
N LEU A 121 -14.40 14.48 16.47
CA LEU A 121 -15.60 13.93 17.12
C LEU A 121 -15.27 12.94 18.24
N SER A 122 -13.99 12.74 18.57
CA SER A 122 -13.54 11.79 19.59
C SER A 122 -14.03 10.35 19.38
N CYS A 123 -14.15 9.94 18.13
CA CYS A 123 -14.53 8.58 17.75
C CYS A 123 -13.46 7.56 18.20
N SER A 124 -13.89 6.33 18.43
CA SER A 124 -12.97 5.22 18.71
C SER A 124 -12.04 4.93 17.52
N ILE A 125 -10.96 4.20 17.77
CA ILE A 125 -9.98 3.83 16.73
C ILE A 125 -10.63 3.09 15.55
N LEU A 126 -11.61 2.22 15.81
CA LEU A 126 -12.31 1.46 14.76
C LEU A 126 -13.30 2.33 13.98
N GLU A 127 -14.03 3.21 14.66
CA GLU A 127 -14.91 4.18 14.02
C GLU A 127 -14.11 5.14 13.14
N THR A 128 -12.95 5.62 13.62
CA THR A 128 -12.04 6.44 12.84
C THR A 128 -11.60 5.74 11.55
N GLN A 129 -11.27 4.45 11.64
CA GLN A 129 -10.91 3.65 10.45
C GLN A 129 -12.08 3.55 9.46
N LEU A 130 -13.30 3.29 9.94
CA LEU A 130 -14.49 3.16 9.09
C LEU A 130 -14.86 4.50 8.43
N ILE A 131 -14.87 5.60 9.19
CA ILE A 131 -15.18 6.93 8.67
C ILE A 131 -14.13 7.35 7.63
N ALA A 132 -12.85 7.15 7.92
CA ALA A 132 -11.77 7.42 7.00
C ALA A 132 -11.92 6.63 5.68
N LEU A 133 -12.23 5.32 5.76
CA LEU A 133 -12.49 4.48 4.61
C LEU A 133 -13.65 5.01 3.75
N VAL A 134 -14.78 5.32 4.38
CA VAL A 134 -15.98 5.85 3.70
C VAL A 134 -15.68 7.15 2.97
N PHE A 135 -14.97 8.08 3.61
CA PHE A 135 -14.58 9.35 2.98
C PHE A 135 -13.61 9.17 1.81
N GLY A 136 -12.70 8.20 1.89
CA GLY A 136 -11.84 7.82 0.76
C GLY A 136 -12.65 7.33 -0.44
N LEU A 137 -13.67 6.50 -0.21
CA LEU A 137 -14.60 6.05 -1.27
C LEU A 137 -15.44 7.21 -1.83
N ILE A 138 -15.94 8.09 -0.97
CA ILE A 138 -16.70 9.29 -1.38
C ILE A 138 -15.83 10.18 -2.28
N SER A 139 -14.56 10.39 -1.93
CA SER A 139 -13.64 11.19 -2.74
C SER A 139 -13.49 10.66 -4.16
N VAL A 140 -13.33 9.35 -4.32
CA VAL A 140 -13.23 8.74 -5.65
C VAL A 140 -14.56 8.77 -6.40
N CYS A 141 -15.67 8.54 -5.73
CA CYS A 141 -17.00 8.73 -6.34
C CYS A 141 -17.19 10.16 -6.84
N PHE A 142 -16.76 11.16 -6.06
CA PHE A 142 -16.76 12.55 -6.47
C PHE A 142 -15.87 12.78 -7.71
N THR A 143 -14.63 12.29 -7.69
CA THR A 143 -13.70 12.36 -8.83
C THR A 143 -14.30 11.75 -10.10
N LEU A 144 -14.89 10.55 -10.01
CA LEU A 144 -15.52 9.88 -11.14
C LEU A 144 -16.74 10.64 -11.67
N LYS A 145 -17.51 11.31 -10.80
CA LYS A 145 -18.64 12.14 -11.17
C LYS A 145 -18.18 13.42 -11.89
N VAL A 146 -17.14 14.08 -11.37
CA VAL A 146 -16.54 15.28 -11.98
C VAL A 146 -15.93 14.97 -13.35
N ALA A 147 -15.25 13.82 -13.49
CA ALA A 147 -14.67 13.38 -14.76
C ALA A 147 -15.74 13.12 -15.85
N GLY A 148 -17.03 12.99 -15.48
CA GLY A 148 -18.17 12.92 -16.41
C GLY A 148 -18.30 11.59 -17.15
N LYS A 149 -19.29 11.54 -18.06
CA LYS A 149 -19.65 10.35 -18.89
C LYS A 149 -19.01 10.40 -20.30
N SER A 150 -17.92 11.13 -20.50
CA SER A 150 -17.30 11.23 -21.84
C SER A 150 -17.00 9.83 -22.42
N ASP A 151 -17.33 9.60 -23.68
CA ASP A 151 -17.32 8.29 -24.37
C ASP A 151 -15.93 7.63 -24.58
N GLY A 152 -14.91 8.26 -24.20
CA GLY A 152 -13.58 7.72 -24.01
C GLY A 152 -12.99 8.55 -22.88
N ARG A 153 -13.25 8.15 -21.63
CA ARG A 153 -12.70 8.86 -20.49
C ARG A 153 -11.21 9.05 -20.73
N SER A 154 -10.86 10.16 -21.36
CA SER A 154 -9.47 10.54 -21.52
C SER A 154 -8.84 10.49 -20.13
N MET A 155 -7.76 9.75 -19.98
CA MET A 155 -7.03 9.66 -18.71
C MET A 155 -6.69 11.05 -18.15
N VAL A 156 -6.55 12.05 -19.04
CA VAL A 156 -6.35 13.46 -18.69
C VAL A 156 -7.49 14.00 -17.84
N TYR A 157 -8.76 13.77 -18.22
CA TYR A 157 -9.91 14.24 -17.44
C TYR A 157 -10.01 13.58 -16.08
N LEU A 158 -9.64 12.30 -15.97
CA LEU A 158 -9.57 11.61 -14.68
C LEU A 158 -8.50 12.21 -13.77
N VAL A 159 -7.31 12.51 -14.31
CA VAL A 159 -6.24 13.17 -13.56
C VAL A 159 -6.67 14.57 -13.11
N LEU A 160 -7.24 15.38 -14.01
CA LEU A 160 -7.72 16.73 -13.67
C LEU A 160 -8.82 16.67 -12.60
N ALA A 161 -9.80 15.78 -12.74
CA ALA A 161 -10.85 15.59 -11.75
C ALA A 161 -10.28 15.14 -10.39
N GLY A 162 -9.28 14.26 -10.39
CA GLY A 162 -8.58 13.84 -9.18
C GLY A 162 -7.80 14.97 -8.52
N THR A 163 -7.15 15.83 -9.32
CA THR A 163 -6.47 17.03 -8.79
C THR A 163 -7.46 18.00 -8.15
N ILE A 164 -8.62 18.23 -8.77
CA ILE A 164 -9.70 19.05 -8.20
C ILE A 164 -10.21 18.45 -6.89
N ALA A 165 -10.48 17.13 -6.89
CA ALA A 165 -10.93 16.44 -5.70
C ALA A 165 -9.89 16.53 -4.57
N SER A 166 -8.62 16.21 -4.86
CA SER A 166 -7.53 16.31 -3.88
C SER A 166 -7.41 17.72 -3.30
N SER A 167 -7.50 18.77 -4.14
CA SER A 167 -7.43 20.15 -3.69
C SER A 167 -8.60 20.51 -2.78
N LEU A 168 -9.83 20.08 -3.13
CA LEU A 168 -11.02 20.30 -2.31
C LEU A 168 -10.93 19.59 -0.96
N PHE A 169 -10.60 18.29 -0.96
CA PHE A 169 -10.48 17.52 0.29
C PHE A 169 -9.32 18.02 1.15
N ASN A 170 -8.18 18.43 0.57
CA ASN A 170 -7.10 19.05 1.32
C ASN A 170 -7.50 20.40 1.95
N ALA A 171 -8.28 21.22 1.26
CA ALA A 171 -8.83 22.45 1.81
C ALA A 171 -9.80 22.17 2.98
N LEU A 172 -10.70 21.20 2.82
CA LEU A 172 -11.58 20.75 3.91
C LEU A 172 -10.79 20.22 5.11
N GLY A 173 -9.78 19.38 4.87
CA GLY A 173 -8.91 18.90 5.94
C GLY A 173 -8.15 20.02 6.65
N SER A 174 -7.73 21.07 5.91
CA SER A 174 -7.08 22.24 6.50
C SER A 174 -8.06 23.07 7.33
N LEU A 175 -9.29 23.23 6.86
CA LEU A 175 -10.35 23.91 7.63
C LEU A 175 -10.65 23.17 8.93
N LEU A 176 -10.80 21.84 8.89
CA LEU A 176 -11.03 21.02 10.08
C LEU A 176 -9.86 21.12 11.08
N LYS A 177 -8.62 21.11 10.60
CA LYS A 177 -7.42 21.30 11.46
C LYS A 177 -7.39 22.69 12.08
N TYR A 178 -7.81 23.72 11.35
CA TYR A 178 -7.86 25.08 11.85
C TYR A 178 -8.88 25.25 12.99
N THR A 179 -9.98 24.50 12.95
CA THR A 179 -11.02 24.51 14.01
C THR A 179 -10.77 23.53 15.15
N ALA A 180 -9.77 22.66 15.02
CA ALA A 180 -9.44 21.64 16.01
C ALA A 180 -8.77 22.26 17.26
N ASP A 181 -8.98 21.63 18.43
CA ASP A 181 -8.29 22.01 19.67
C ASP A 181 -6.77 21.93 19.49
N PRO A 182 -6.02 23.05 19.71
CA PRO A 182 -4.59 23.10 19.47
C PRO A 182 -3.77 22.22 20.41
N GLN A 183 -4.26 21.95 21.63
CA GLN A 183 -3.50 21.24 22.66
C GLN A 183 -3.76 19.73 22.64
N ASP A 184 -4.95 19.30 22.25
CA ASP A 184 -5.38 17.90 22.26
C ASP A 184 -5.53 17.33 20.84
N LYS A 185 -6.47 17.85 20.08
CA LYS A 185 -6.87 17.24 18.79
C LYS A 185 -5.87 17.48 17.64
N LEU A 186 -5.28 18.67 17.57
CA LEU A 186 -4.36 18.99 16.49
C LEU A 186 -3.08 18.14 16.50
N PRO A 187 -2.42 17.87 17.64
CA PRO A 187 -1.33 16.90 17.71
C PRO A 187 -1.76 15.49 17.32
N GLU A 188 -2.89 14.99 17.80
CA GLU A 188 -3.43 13.66 17.45
C GLU A 188 -3.63 13.52 15.94
N ILE A 189 -4.28 14.50 15.31
CA ILE A 189 -4.48 14.57 13.85
C ILE A 189 -3.13 14.55 13.13
N THR A 190 -2.17 15.34 13.59
CA THR A 190 -0.86 15.44 12.96
C THR A 190 -0.12 14.12 13.00
N TYR A 191 -0.10 13.44 14.15
CA TYR A 191 0.50 12.11 14.28
C TYR A 191 -0.21 11.06 13.41
N TRP A 192 -1.55 11.10 13.34
CA TRP A 192 -2.31 10.18 12.49
C TRP A 192 -1.96 10.37 11.00
N LEU A 193 -1.88 11.63 10.54
CA LEU A 193 -1.55 11.97 9.15
C LEU A 193 -0.13 11.54 8.75
N LEU A 194 0.81 11.54 9.69
CA LEU A 194 2.18 11.08 9.43
C LEU A 194 2.30 9.57 9.21
N GLY A 195 1.26 8.82 9.55
CA GLY A 195 1.19 7.37 9.37
C GLY A 195 2.01 6.57 10.38
N SER A 196 1.39 5.54 10.94
CA SER A 196 2.02 4.65 11.92
C SER A 196 1.31 3.31 11.99
N PHE A 197 2.04 2.24 12.37
CA PHE A 197 1.46 0.96 12.75
C PHE A 197 1.33 0.79 14.27
N THR A 198 1.55 1.82 15.07
CA THR A 198 1.47 1.74 16.54
C THR A 198 0.12 1.25 17.03
N SER A 199 -0.96 1.66 16.36
CA SER A 199 -2.34 1.24 16.66
C SER A 199 -2.78 -0.02 15.90
N ALA A 200 -1.86 -0.78 15.31
CA ALA A 200 -2.19 -2.02 14.61
C ALA A 200 -2.76 -3.06 15.59
N SER A 201 -3.88 -3.65 15.23
CA SER A 201 -4.57 -4.68 16.00
C SER A 201 -5.25 -5.68 15.08
N PHE A 202 -5.53 -6.87 15.59
CA PHE A 202 -6.29 -7.87 14.82
C PHE A 202 -7.67 -7.36 14.39
N GLN A 203 -8.32 -6.53 15.21
CA GLN A 203 -9.62 -5.94 14.88
C GLN A 203 -9.52 -4.99 13.69
N LYS A 204 -8.51 -4.12 13.63
CA LYS A 204 -8.25 -3.27 12.46
C LYS A 204 -7.98 -4.08 11.19
N ILE A 205 -7.23 -5.17 11.33
CA ILE A 205 -6.93 -6.08 10.22
C ILE A 205 -8.21 -6.71 9.68
N LEU A 206 -9.12 -7.17 10.56
CA LEU A 206 -10.40 -7.77 10.15
C LEU A 206 -11.27 -6.83 9.32
N ILE A 207 -11.20 -5.52 9.55
CA ILE A 207 -11.96 -4.51 8.77
C ILE A 207 -11.26 -4.22 7.44
N GLY A 208 -9.95 -3.94 7.48
CA GLY A 208 -9.22 -3.45 6.32
C GLY A 208 -8.71 -4.55 5.37
N CYS A 209 -8.26 -5.68 5.92
CA CYS A 209 -7.66 -6.76 5.14
C CYS A 209 -8.60 -7.31 4.05
N PRO A 210 -9.89 -7.59 4.29
CA PRO A 210 -10.77 -8.14 3.26
C PRO A 210 -10.86 -7.27 2.02
N LEU A 211 -10.90 -5.94 2.18
CA LEU A 211 -10.99 -4.99 1.08
C LEU A 211 -9.68 -4.90 0.29
N ILE A 212 -8.55 -4.89 0.99
CA ILE A 212 -7.23 -4.92 0.34
C ILE A 212 -7.06 -6.24 -0.43
N VAL A 213 -7.38 -7.37 0.20
CA VAL A 213 -7.26 -8.69 -0.44
C VAL A 213 -8.19 -8.80 -1.65
N ALA A 214 -9.44 -8.34 -1.56
CA ALA A 214 -10.36 -8.31 -2.69
C ALA A 214 -9.79 -7.50 -3.86
N GLY A 215 -9.26 -6.30 -3.58
CA GLY A 215 -8.60 -5.48 -4.59
C GLY A 215 -7.38 -6.16 -5.21
N ILE A 216 -6.52 -6.78 -4.39
CA ILE A 216 -5.36 -7.55 -4.87
C ILE A 216 -5.81 -8.71 -5.76
N ILE A 217 -6.83 -9.48 -5.36
CA ILE A 217 -7.35 -10.60 -6.14
C ILE A 217 -7.84 -10.11 -7.52
N ILE A 218 -8.61 -9.03 -7.57
CA ILE A 218 -9.08 -8.46 -8.84
C ILE A 218 -7.90 -8.08 -9.74
N ILE A 219 -6.92 -7.33 -9.22
CA ILE A 219 -5.76 -6.90 -9.99
C ILE A 219 -4.92 -8.12 -10.43
N TYR A 220 -4.71 -9.09 -9.54
CA TYR A 220 -3.92 -10.29 -9.83
C TYR A 220 -4.55 -11.16 -10.90
N LEU A 221 -5.85 -11.40 -10.84
CA LEU A 221 -6.56 -12.21 -11.83
C LEU A 221 -6.60 -11.53 -13.20
N LEU A 222 -6.74 -10.21 -13.23
CA LEU A 222 -6.84 -9.42 -14.45
C LEU A 222 -5.49 -8.81 -14.90
N ARG A 223 -4.37 -9.14 -14.24
CA ARG A 223 -3.06 -8.51 -14.47
C ARG A 223 -2.59 -8.51 -15.93
N TRP A 224 -3.02 -9.49 -16.73
CA TRP A 224 -2.69 -9.53 -18.14
C TRP A 224 -3.37 -8.41 -18.95
N ARG A 225 -4.57 -7.95 -18.51
CA ARG A 225 -5.28 -6.83 -19.13
C ARG A 225 -4.57 -5.49 -18.91
N LEU A 226 -3.76 -5.36 -17.85
CA LEU A 226 -2.95 -4.16 -17.65
C LEU A 226 -1.93 -3.93 -18.78
N ASN A 227 -1.42 -5.01 -19.38
CA ASN A 227 -0.53 -4.87 -20.54
C ASN A 227 -1.27 -4.30 -21.77
N ILE A 228 -2.54 -4.67 -21.94
CA ILE A 228 -3.37 -4.15 -23.04
C ILE A 228 -3.75 -2.70 -22.78
N LEU A 229 -4.08 -2.33 -21.53
CA LEU A 229 -4.40 -0.94 -21.17
C LEU A 229 -3.20 0.02 -21.30
N SER A 230 -1.99 -0.51 -21.37
CA SER A 230 -0.77 0.29 -21.62
C SER A 230 -0.52 0.56 -23.11
N LEU A 231 -1.30 -0.02 -24.01
CA LEU A 231 -1.29 0.26 -25.46
C LEU A 231 -2.16 1.49 -25.77
N SER A 232 -2.13 1.94 -27.02
CA SER A 232 -3.07 2.94 -27.50
C SER A 232 -4.52 2.45 -27.41
N ASP A 233 -5.49 3.37 -27.30
CA ASP A 233 -6.90 3.00 -27.16
C ASP A 233 -7.41 2.18 -28.36
N ASP A 234 -6.89 2.44 -29.56
CA ASP A 234 -7.28 1.73 -30.77
C ASP A 234 -6.76 0.29 -30.79
N GLU A 235 -5.49 0.09 -30.41
CA GLU A 235 -4.91 -1.26 -30.27
C GLU A 235 -5.59 -2.06 -29.15
N ALA A 236 -5.89 -1.39 -28.04
CA ALA A 236 -6.60 -2.02 -26.93
C ALA A 236 -8.03 -2.43 -27.32
N ARG A 237 -8.75 -1.63 -28.12
CA ARG A 237 -10.06 -2.02 -28.70
C ARG A 237 -9.96 -3.19 -29.64
N ALA A 238 -8.96 -3.22 -30.50
CA ALA A 238 -8.73 -4.33 -31.41
C ALA A 238 -8.49 -5.67 -30.69
N SER A 239 -8.06 -5.64 -29.41
CA SER A 239 -7.89 -6.83 -28.57
C SER A 239 -9.21 -7.44 -28.07
N GLY A 240 -10.36 -6.86 -28.40
CA GLY A 240 -11.70 -7.38 -28.04
C GLY A 240 -12.11 -7.20 -26.57
N ILE A 241 -11.33 -6.43 -25.75
CA ILE A 241 -11.68 -6.15 -24.36
C ILE A 241 -12.51 -4.88 -24.24
N ASN A 242 -13.47 -4.89 -23.31
CA ASN A 242 -14.17 -3.67 -22.94
C ASN A 242 -13.27 -2.79 -22.06
N ILE A 243 -12.61 -1.80 -22.69
CA ILE A 243 -11.65 -0.91 -22.04
C ILE A 243 -12.30 -0.17 -20.88
N LYS A 244 -13.51 0.37 -21.06
CA LYS A 244 -14.21 1.17 -20.05
C LYS A 244 -14.50 0.35 -18.77
N GLN A 245 -15.01 -0.85 -18.94
CA GLN A 245 -15.26 -1.74 -17.79
C GLN A 245 -13.95 -2.18 -17.13
N THR A 246 -12.95 -2.52 -17.92
CA THR A 246 -11.65 -2.97 -17.41
C THR A 246 -10.94 -1.85 -16.63
N ARG A 247 -10.94 -0.62 -17.14
CA ARG A 247 -10.41 0.55 -16.42
C ARG A 247 -11.16 0.79 -15.10
N MET A 248 -12.50 0.73 -15.13
CA MET A 248 -13.32 0.91 -13.92
C MET A 248 -13.00 -0.14 -12.86
N LEU A 249 -12.85 -1.42 -13.25
CA LEU A 249 -12.49 -2.49 -12.31
C LEU A 249 -11.14 -2.23 -11.62
N PHE A 250 -10.12 -1.78 -12.37
CA PHE A 250 -8.84 -1.44 -11.78
C PHE A 250 -8.90 -0.20 -10.88
N ILE A 251 -9.68 0.82 -11.26
CA ILE A 251 -9.90 2.01 -10.42
C ILE A 251 -10.57 1.58 -9.10
N VAL A 252 -11.65 0.81 -9.15
CA VAL A 252 -12.35 0.34 -7.94
C VAL A 252 -11.43 -0.53 -7.08
N ALA A 253 -10.74 -1.51 -7.67
CA ALA A 253 -9.83 -2.39 -6.94
C ALA A 253 -8.71 -1.60 -6.25
N SER A 254 -8.07 -0.67 -6.97
CA SER A 254 -7.01 0.16 -6.40
C SER A 254 -7.53 1.15 -5.34
N THR A 255 -8.76 1.67 -5.51
CA THR A 255 -9.41 2.53 -4.51
C THR A 255 -9.67 1.76 -3.21
N LEU A 256 -10.22 0.54 -3.30
CA LEU A 256 -10.45 -0.31 -2.14
C LEU A 256 -9.15 -0.57 -1.38
N ILE A 257 -8.07 -0.89 -2.10
CA ILE A 257 -6.75 -1.10 -1.51
C ILE A 257 -6.27 0.18 -0.82
N THR A 258 -6.26 1.31 -1.52
CA THR A 258 -5.64 2.54 -1.02
C THR A 258 -6.44 3.14 0.13
N ALA A 259 -7.77 3.26 0.01
CA ALA A 259 -8.62 3.78 1.06
C ALA A 259 -8.52 2.92 2.33
N SER A 260 -8.51 1.59 2.18
CA SER A 260 -8.39 0.68 3.30
C SER A 260 -6.98 0.73 3.93
N ALA A 261 -5.92 0.75 3.14
CA ALA A 261 -4.56 0.86 3.65
C ALA A 261 -4.35 2.17 4.43
N VAL A 262 -4.75 3.31 3.85
CA VAL A 262 -4.62 4.63 4.50
C VAL A 262 -5.50 4.72 5.76
N SER A 263 -6.71 4.16 5.76
CA SER A 263 -7.58 4.15 6.96
C SER A 263 -6.99 3.33 8.11
N MET A 264 -6.19 2.29 7.80
CA MET A 264 -5.54 1.44 8.82
C MET A 264 -4.32 2.09 9.47
N CYS A 265 -3.53 2.84 8.71
CA CYS A 265 -2.19 3.27 9.15
C CYS A 265 -1.85 4.74 8.86
N GLY A 266 -2.80 5.54 8.37
CA GLY A 266 -2.50 6.91 7.93
C GLY A 266 -1.79 6.96 6.58
N GLN A 267 -1.21 8.10 6.24
CA GLN A 267 -0.55 8.27 4.94
C GLN A 267 0.75 7.48 4.86
N VAL A 268 0.93 6.74 3.75
CA VAL A 268 2.19 6.06 3.41
C VAL A 268 2.50 6.37 1.96
N GLY A 269 3.56 7.12 1.73
CA GLY A 269 4.03 7.49 0.38
C GLY A 269 5.06 6.52 -0.19
N TRP A 270 5.48 6.78 -1.41
CA TRP A 270 6.61 6.18 -2.14
C TRP A 270 6.49 4.70 -2.51
N ILE A 271 5.82 3.85 -1.71
CA ILE A 271 5.77 2.41 -1.94
C ILE A 271 5.10 2.05 -3.27
N GLY A 272 3.97 2.72 -3.57
CA GLY A 272 3.25 2.53 -4.84
C GLY A 272 3.99 3.03 -6.07
N LEU A 273 5.04 3.82 -5.88
CA LEU A 273 5.91 4.31 -6.94
C LEU A 273 7.18 3.45 -7.09
N LEU A 274 7.88 3.26 -5.98
CA LEU A 274 9.19 2.63 -5.93
C LEU A 274 9.15 1.14 -6.28
N ILE A 275 8.24 0.40 -5.63
CA ILE A 275 8.22 -1.07 -5.70
C ILE A 275 7.84 -1.59 -7.10
N PRO A 276 6.80 -1.06 -7.80
CA PRO A 276 6.54 -1.48 -9.16
C PRO A 276 7.68 -1.15 -10.12
N HIS A 277 8.38 -0.03 -9.92
CA HIS A 277 9.54 0.34 -10.71
C HIS A 277 10.70 -0.65 -10.51
N ALA A 278 11.04 -0.95 -9.26
CA ALA A 278 12.04 -1.97 -8.91
C ALA A 278 11.67 -3.34 -9.48
N SER A 279 10.40 -3.73 -9.41
CA SER A 279 9.90 -4.98 -9.97
C SER A 279 10.10 -5.04 -11.49
N ARG A 280 9.79 -3.94 -12.21
CA ARG A 280 10.03 -3.88 -13.67
C ARG A 280 11.51 -4.01 -14.06
N MET A 281 12.39 -3.50 -13.24
CA MET A 281 13.84 -3.66 -13.49
C MET A 281 14.31 -5.11 -13.36
N LEU A 282 13.66 -5.91 -12.53
CA LEU A 282 14.01 -7.32 -12.31
C LEU A 282 13.38 -8.27 -13.31
N VAL A 283 12.10 -8.05 -13.68
CA VAL A 283 11.31 -9.00 -14.49
C VAL A 283 10.80 -8.41 -15.80
N GLY A 284 11.19 -7.17 -16.16
CA GLY A 284 10.68 -6.46 -17.33
C GLY A 284 9.28 -5.89 -17.11
N SER A 285 8.71 -5.27 -18.16
CA SER A 285 7.47 -4.47 -18.03
C SER A 285 6.17 -5.30 -18.10
N ASN A 286 6.24 -6.64 -18.24
CA ASN A 286 5.05 -7.47 -18.35
C ASN A 286 4.36 -7.64 -17.00
N ASN A 287 3.14 -7.14 -16.88
CA ASN A 287 2.34 -7.16 -15.65
C ASN A 287 2.01 -8.57 -15.12
N ARG A 288 2.10 -9.61 -15.96
CA ARG A 288 2.00 -11.01 -15.49
C ARG A 288 3.05 -11.32 -14.43
N TYR A 289 4.23 -10.67 -14.52
CA TYR A 289 5.37 -10.88 -13.62
C TYR A 289 5.55 -9.73 -12.63
N VAL A 290 5.29 -8.49 -13.07
CA VAL A 290 5.46 -7.31 -12.20
C VAL A 290 4.50 -7.34 -11.02
N VAL A 291 3.22 -7.69 -11.24
CA VAL A 291 2.22 -7.73 -10.15
C VAL A 291 2.62 -8.70 -9.02
N PRO A 292 2.89 -10.00 -9.28
CA PRO A 292 3.28 -10.92 -8.22
C PRO A 292 4.56 -10.51 -7.48
N LEU A 293 5.56 -10.04 -8.23
CA LEU A 293 6.82 -9.60 -7.62
C LEU A 293 6.64 -8.33 -6.78
N SER A 294 5.79 -7.40 -7.23
CA SER A 294 5.46 -6.18 -6.47
C SER A 294 4.75 -6.50 -5.15
N LEU A 295 3.89 -7.51 -5.10
CA LEU A 295 3.26 -7.97 -3.85
C LEU A 295 4.32 -8.41 -2.83
N SER A 296 5.27 -9.24 -3.26
CA SER A 296 6.35 -9.75 -2.40
C SER A 296 7.29 -8.64 -1.93
N LEU A 297 7.80 -7.84 -2.85
CA LEU A 297 8.74 -6.75 -2.52
C LEU A 297 8.07 -5.68 -1.67
N GLY A 298 6.79 -5.34 -1.96
CA GLY A 298 6.04 -4.36 -1.19
C GLY A 298 5.80 -4.79 0.24
N ALA A 299 5.42 -6.06 0.45
CA ALA A 299 5.29 -6.63 1.78
C ALA A 299 6.61 -6.54 2.56
N SER A 300 7.70 -7.02 1.97
CA SER A 300 9.02 -7.02 2.61
C SER A 300 9.51 -5.60 2.92
N PHE A 301 9.33 -4.67 1.99
CA PHE A 301 9.71 -3.27 2.17
C PHE A 301 8.98 -2.64 3.37
N MET A 302 7.67 -2.83 3.48
CA MET A 302 6.91 -2.27 4.59
C MET A 302 7.24 -2.91 5.95
N ILE A 303 7.55 -4.21 5.98
CA ILE A 303 8.04 -4.87 7.21
C ILE A 303 9.36 -4.23 7.66
N LEU A 304 10.27 -3.97 6.74
CA LEU A 304 11.55 -3.32 7.05
C LEU A 304 11.35 -1.89 7.54
N ILE A 305 10.50 -1.10 6.86
CA ILE A 305 10.16 0.27 7.28
C ILE A 305 9.56 0.30 8.69
N ASP A 306 8.59 -0.59 8.98
CA ASP A 306 8.02 -0.69 10.34
C ASP A 306 9.07 -1.05 11.38
N THR A 307 9.94 -2.00 11.05
CA THR A 307 11.00 -2.42 11.98
C THR A 307 12.00 -1.29 12.26
N LEU A 308 12.37 -0.52 11.24
CA LEU A 308 13.20 0.67 11.40
C LEU A 308 12.48 1.74 12.22
N SER A 309 11.19 1.99 11.94
CA SER A 309 10.36 2.95 12.67
C SER A 309 10.39 2.74 14.18
N ARG A 310 10.29 1.50 14.63
CA ARG A 310 10.22 1.13 16.07
C ARG A 310 11.57 0.81 16.71
N SER A 311 12.66 0.75 15.93
CA SER A 311 13.97 0.32 16.43
C SER A 311 15.00 1.45 16.52
N ILE A 312 14.89 2.51 15.72
CA ILE A 312 15.90 3.57 15.62
C ILE A 312 15.83 4.54 16.79
N SER A 313 14.62 4.87 17.27
CA SER A 313 14.42 5.92 18.26
C SER A 313 13.46 5.49 19.38
N ILE A 314 13.55 6.19 20.54
CA ILE A 314 12.61 6.01 21.66
C ILE A 314 11.20 6.43 21.22
N ILE A 315 11.07 7.49 20.44
CA ILE A 315 9.81 7.87 19.81
C ILE A 315 9.77 7.22 18.43
N GLU A 316 8.70 6.49 18.10
CA GLU A 316 8.56 5.84 16.81
C GLU A 316 8.59 6.86 15.67
N LEU A 317 9.40 6.60 14.66
CA LEU A 317 9.48 7.46 13.50
C LEU A 317 8.26 7.23 12.60
N PRO A 318 7.58 8.29 12.12
CA PRO A 318 6.45 8.16 11.22
C PRO A 318 6.80 7.45 9.93
N LEU A 319 5.87 6.61 9.43
CA LEU A 319 6.07 5.81 8.22
C LEU A 319 6.28 6.68 6.98
N SER A 320 5.53 7.79 6.84
CA SER A 320 5.67 8.70 5.69
C SER A 320 7.07 9.33 5.62
N ILE A 321 7.67 9.66 6.76
CA ILE A 321 9.01 10.24 6.83
C ILE A 321 10.05 9.19 6.40
N LEU A 322 9.98 7.98 6.96
CA LEU A 322 10.93 6.92 6.63
C LEU A 322 10.81 6.47 5.17
N THR A 323 9.58 6.30 4.68
CA THR A 323 9.37 5.93 3.28
C THR A 323 9.84 7.01 2.31
N ALA A 324 9.78 8.30 2.68
CA ALA A 324 10.31 9.40 1.87
C ALA A 324 11.85 9.43 1.91
N ILE A 325 12.45 9.34 3.10
CA ILE A 325 13.92 9.39 3.25
C ILE A 325 14.60 8.22 2.53
N ILE A 326 13.99 7.04 2.55
CA ILE A 326 14.55 5.84 1.89
C ILE A 326 14.09 5.79 0.42
N GLY A 327 12.82 6.08 0.16
CA GLY A 327 12.21 5.92 -1.15
C GLY A 327 12.73 6.91 -2.20
N ALA A 328 12.92 8.19 -1.84
CA ALA A 328 13.36 9.19 -2.80
C ALA A 328 14.80 8.93 -3.31
N PRO A 329 15.82 8.70 -2.48
CA PRO A 329 17.15 8.35 -2.97
C PRO A 329 17.19 7.03 -3.74
N ALA A 330 16.45 6.00 -3.26
CA ALA A 330 16.34 4.73 -3.95
C ALA A 330 15.75 4.91 -5.36
N PHE A 331 14.70 5.73 -5.49
CA PHE A 331 14.07 6.01 -6.78
C PHE A 331 15.01 6.78 -7.73
N ILE A 332 15.76 7.77 -7.25
CA ILE A 332 16.78 8.49 -8.03
C ILE A 332 17.84 7.51 -8.55
N SER A 333 18.32 6.61 -7.69
CA SER A 333 19.29 5.58 -8.09
C SER A 333 18.75 4.66 -9.19
N LEU A 334 17.49 4.24 -9.09
CA LEU A 334 16.82 3.41 -10.09
C LEU A 334 16.65 4.15 -11.42
N LEU A 335 16.28 5.44 -11.40
CA LEU A 335 16.16 6.27 -12.61
C LEU A 335 17.48 6.43 -13.33
N ASN A 336 18.57 6.70 -12.61
CA ASN A 336 19.91 6.85 -13.17
C ASN A 336 20.36 5.54 -13.85
N LYS A 337 20.10 4.39 -13.24
CA LYS A 337 20.43 3.08 -13.81
C LYS A 337 19.62 2.79 -15.08
N THR A 338 18.35 3.20 -15.11
CA THR A 338 17.51 3.05 -16.32
C THR A 338 18.05 3.91 -17.47
N ARG A 339 18.48 5.14 -17.18
CA ARG A 339 19.06 6.06 -18.18
C ARG A 339 20.38 5.53 -18.76
N SER A 340 21.26 4.97 -17.93
CA SER A 340 22.53 4.39 -18.38
C SER A 340 22.37 3.15 -19.26
N ASN A 341 21.26 2.41 -19.15
CA ASN A 341 20.96 1.25 -20.00
C ASN A 341 20.33 1.63 -21.36
N LEU A 342 19.97 2.89 -21.55
CA LEU A 342 19.39 3.42 -22.80
C LEU A 342 20.42 4.17 -23.66
N GLN A 343 21.60 4.46 -23.10
CA GLN A 343 22.79 4.95 -23.81
C GLN A 343 23.70 3.77 -24.19
#